data_1bab6331c763a83d74ef5e4cdd12f1ee
#
_entry.id   1bab6331c763a83d74ef5e4cdd12f1ee
#
_cell.length_a   1.000
_cell.length_b   1.000
_cell.length_c   1.000
_cell.angle_alpha   90.00
_cell.angle_beta   90.00
_cell.angle_gamma   90.00
#
_symmetry.space_group_name_H-M   'P 1'
#
loop_
_entity.id
_entity.type
_entity.pdbx_description
1 polymer ?
#
loop_
_entity_poly.entity_id
_entity_poly.type
_entity_poly.pdbx_seq_one_letter_code
_entity_poly.pdbx_strand_id
1 'polypeptide(L)'
;MIVGVIGGGQLGRMLALAGIPLGLSFRFLDPSPDAPAGEVGELLVGDYDDPELLDRLADGADVVTYEFENVPVEAARRVGAIPDARALEAAQDRLVEKQLFRRLGIPTARIDDEVETFPAILKTRRLGYDGKGQRLVETRPGSDPGHVLEERVPFQRELSLLAVRGRDGDTRFWPLVENVHEEGILFSSDLASMREEEYGLQGLAEQYATRLLDELGYIGVLALELFQVGDAALVANEFAPRVHNTGHWTIEGSATSQFENHLRAIVGLPLGSTDSPSYCWMVNLIGRVPPVEQILSIPGAHLHLYGKEPRPGRKVGHVTLVEATEESEGELLDIVGREAAL
;
A
#
# COMPACT_ATOMS: atom_id res chain seq x y z
N MET A 1 4.61 -15.33 20.25
CA MET A 1 3.73 -15.65 19.09
C MET A 1 4.57 -15.58 17.83
N ILE A 2 4.38 -16.51 16.92
CA ILE A 2 5.10 -16.59 15.64
C ILE A 2 4.15 -16.14 14.52
N VAL A 3 4.59 -15.17 13.71
CA VAL A 3 3.88 -14.67 12.53
C VAL A 3 4.61 -15.18 11.28
N GLY A 4 3.92 -16.00 10.49
CA GLY A 4 4.38 -16.38 9.16
C GLY A 4 4.03 -15.27 8.15
N VAL A 5 4.93 -14.95 7.22
CA VAL A 5 4.71 -13.92 6.19
C VAL A 5 5.09 -14.49 4.82
N ILE A 6 4.14 -14.48 3.88
CA ILE A 6 4.45 -14.77 2.48
C ILE A 6 4.96 -13.47 1.85
N GLY A 7 6.24 -13.48 1.47
CA GLY A 7 7.01 -12.32 1.04
C GLY A 7 8.00 -11.84 2.10
N GLY A 8 9.23 -11.62 1.69
CA GLY A 8 10.35 -11.17 2.52
C GLY A 8 10.89 -9.80 2.13
N GLY A 9 10.12 -8.98 1.44
CA GLY A 9 10.51 -7.65 0.99
C GLY A 9 10.53 -6.61 2.13
N GLN A 10 10.57 -5.33 1.74
CA GLN A 10 10.63 -4.23 2.70
C GLN A 10 9.39 -4.14 3.61
N LEU A 11 8.19 -4.48 3.11
CA LEU A 11 6.98 -4.43 3.93
C LEU A 11 7.02 -5.52 5.00
N GLY A 12 7.46 -6.74 4.65
CA GLY A 12 7.71 -7.81 5.60
C GLY A 12 8.73 -7.44 6.68
N ARG A 13 9.84 -6.79 6.28
CA ARG A 13 10.84 -6.27 7.23
C ARG A 13 10.23 -5.23 8.17
N MET A 14 9.46 -4.27 7.66
CA MET A 14 8.81 -3.24 8.49
C MET A 14 7.72 -3.82 9.40
N LEU A 15 6.98 -4.85 8.98
CA LEU A 15 6.08 -5.61 9.85
C LEU A 15 6.86 -6.21 11.03
N ALA A 16 7.98 -6.87 10.77
CA ALA A 16 8.78 -7.45 11.86
C ALA A 16 9.32 -6.38 12.82
N LEU A 17 9.86 -5.27 12.28
CA LEU A 17 10.36 -4.18 13.12
C LEU A 17 9.27 -3.60 14.04
N ALA A 18 8.02 -3.51 13.57
CA ALA A 18 6.89 -3.07 14.38
C ALA A 18 6.42 -4.15 15.39
N GLY A 19 6.57 -5.43 15.05
CA GLY A 19 6.08 -6.53 15.88
C GLY A 19 7.05 -7.03 16.96
N ILE A 20 8.36 -6.89 16.74
CA ILE A 20 9.38 -7.31 17.72
C ILE A 20 9.17 -6.67 19.11
N PRO A 21 8.86 -5.36 19.22
CA PRO A 21 8.55 -4.74 20.51
C PRO A 21 7.30 -5.30 21.20
N LEU A 22 6.38 -5.89 20.41
CA LEU A 22 5.19 -6.59 20.93
C LEU A 22 5.47 -8.04 21.34
N GLY A 23 6.71 -8.50 21.27
CA GLY A 23 7.12 -9.88 21.59
C GLY A 23 6.76 -10.89 20.49
N LEU A 24 6.54 -10.43 19.25
CA LEU A 24 6.31 -11.29 18.09
C LEU A 24 7.63 -11.74 17.47
N SER A 25 7.65 -12.96 16.95
CA SER A 25 8.74 -13.51 16.14
C SER A 25 8.22 -13.77 14.73
N PHE A 26 9.11 -13.74 13.74
CA PHE A 26 8.72 -13.77 12.33
C PHE A 26 9.42 -14.88 11.57
N ARG A 27 8.68 -15.48 10.63
CA ARG A 27 9.20 -16.40 9.62
C ARG A 27 8.69 -15.94 8.26
N PHE A 28 9.57 -15.83 7.28
CA PHE A 28 9.28 -15.33 5.95
C PHE A 28 9.48 -16.43 4.90
N LEU A 29 8.67 -16.41 3.84
CA LEU A 29 8.90 -17.19 2.63
C LEU A 29 9.14 -16.24 1.47
N ASP A 30 10.33 -16.31 0.84
CA ASP A 30 10.68 -15.47 -0.31
C ASP A 30 11.63 -16.22 -1.24
N PRO A 31 11.51 -16.09 -2.58
CA PRO A 31 12.44 -16.74 -3.52
C PRO A 31 13.85 -16.13 -3.49
N SER A 32 14.03 -14.91 -2.98
CA SER A 32 15.33 -14.25 -2.89
C SER A 32 16.04 -14.64 -1.59
N PRO A 33 17.25 -15.21 -1.64
CA PRO A 33 18.04 -15.45 -0.42
C PRO A 33 18.49 -14.16 0.29
N ASP A 34 18.48 -13.04 -0.43
CA ASP A 34 18.85 -11.71 0.06
C ASP A 34 17.61 -10.84 0.36
N ALA A 35 16.48 -11.48 0.65
CA ALA A 35 15.24 -10.77 0.98
C ALA A 35 15.42 -9.93 2.26
N PRO A 36 15.06 -8.62 2.26
CA PRO A 36 15.32 -7.70 3.37
C PRO A 36 14.77 -8.16 4.74
N ALA A 37 13.68 -8.91 4.75
CA ALA A 37 13.09 -9.43 5.98
C ALA A 37 13.91 -10.54 6.64
N GLY A 38 14.83 -11.18 5.89
CA GLY A 38 15.76 -12.18 6.44
C GLY A 38 16.71 -11.62 7.51
N GLU A 39 16.89 -10.28 7.58
CA GLU A 39 17.67 -9.64 8.64
C GLU A 39 16.96 -9.61 10.00
N VAL A 40 15.64 -9.78 10.01
CA VAL A 40 14.79 -9.58 11.20
C VAL A 40 13.93 -10.79 11.57
N GLY A 41 14.09 -11.91 10.86
CA GLY A 41 13.37 -13.17 11.13
C GLY A 41 13.94 -14.35 10.37
N GLU A 42 13.37 -15.54 10.60
CA GLU A 42 13.73 -16.75 9.86
C GLU A 42 13.29 -16.61 8.40
N LEU A 43 14.19 -16.83 7.44
CA LEU A 43 13.88 -16.80 6.01
C LEU A 43 13.88 -18.21 5.43
N LEU A 44 12.74 -18.63 4.90
CA LEU A 44 12.59 -19.82 4.07
C LEU A 44 12.77 -19.36 2.61
N VAL A 45 13.79 -19.89 1.94
CA VAL A 45 14.10 -19.50 0.55
C VAL A 45 13.46 -20.49 -0.41
N GLY A 46 12.55 -20.00 -1.26
CA GLY A 46 11.89 -20.77 -2.32
C GLY A 46 10.63 -20.11 -2.85
N ASP A 47 9.98 -20.78 -3.80
CA ASP A 47 8.83 -20.23 -4.49
C ASP A 47 7.62 -20.11 -3.57
N TYR A 48 6.77 -19.11 -3.81
CA TYR A 48 5.59 -18.82 -2.99
C TYR A 48 4.50 -19.89 -3.05
N ASP A 49 4.53 -20.77 -4.02
CA ASP A 49 3.59 -21.88 -4.22
C ASP A 49 4.18 -23.27 -3.87
N ASP A 50 5.41 -23.30 -3.35
CA ASP A 50 6.02 -24.54 -2.86
C ASP A 50 5.26 -25.06 -1.64
N PRO A 51 4.57 -26.23 -1.75
CA PRO A 51 3.71 -26.71 -0.69
C PRO A 51 4.49 -27.12 0.58
N GLU A 52 5.73 -27.59 0.46
CA GLU A 52 6.54 -27.98 1.62
C GLU A 52 7.01 -26.75 2.39
N LEU A 53 7.39 -25.67 1.68
CA LEU A 53 7.77 -24.41 2.30
C LEU A 53 6.57 -23.69 2.91
N LEU A 54 5.40 -23.74 2.29
CA LEU A 54 4.16 -23.22 2.88
C LEU A 54 3.77 -23.96 4.15
N ASP A 55 3.89 -25.28 4.18
CA ASP A 55 3.64 -26.07 5.39
C ASP A 55 4.65 -25.72 6.49
N ARG A 56 5.94 -25.55 6.15
CA ARG A 56 6.97 -25.09 7.10
C ARG A 56 6.71 -23.66 7.58
N LEU A 57 6.23 -22.77 6.71
CA LEU A 57 5.87 -21.40 7.07
C LEU A 57 4.76 -21.39 8.13
N ALA A 58 3.76 -22.24 7.97
CA ALA A 58 2.60 -22.36 8.84
C ALA A 58 2.85 -23.21 10.10
N ASP A 59 3.87 -24.09 10.10
CA ASP A 59 4.14 -24.99 11.22
C ASP A 59 4.52 -24.21 12.48
N GLY A 60 3.67 -24.33 13.51
CA GLY A 60 3.81 -23.62 14.78
C GLY A 60 3.61 -22.10 14.69
N ALA A 61 3.18 -21.55 13.54
CA ALA A 61 2.79 -20.15 13.43
C ALA A 61 1.42 -19.91 14.06
N ASP A 62 1.28 -18.84 14.84
CA ASP A 62 0.01 -18.43 15.43
C ASP A 62 -0.92 -17.77 14.38
N VAL A 63 -0.33 -17.16 13.35
CA VAL A 63 -1.00 -16.55 12.21
C VAL A 63 -0.05 -16.49 11.03
N VAL A 64 -0.62 -16.58 9.82
CA VAL A 64 0.12 -16.29 8.57
C VAL A 64 -0.51 -15.08 7.89
N THR A 65 0.32 -14.19 7.35
CA THR A 65 -0.07 -13.03 6.55
C THR A 65 0.77 -12.96 5.27
N TYR A 66 0.59 -11.91 4.48
CA TYR A 66 1.37 -11.64 3.28
C TYR A 66 1.74 -10.16 3.20
N GLU A 67 2.84 -9.86 2.50
CA GLU A 67 3.34 -8.48 2.41
C GLU A 67 3.06 -7.82 1.05
N PHE A 68 2.68 -8.58 0.01
CA PHE A 68 2.40 -8.02 -1.31
C PHE A 68 1.20 -8.72 -1.99
N GLU A 69 0.55 -8.03 -2.92
CA GLU A 69 -0.71 -8.45 -3.51
C GLU A 69 -0.59 -9.55 -4.57
N ASN A 70 0.60 -9.82 -5.11
CA ASN A 70 0.77 -10.85 -6.15
C ASN A 70 1.15 -12.24 -5.60
N VAL A 71 0.95 -12.48 -4.30
CA VAL A 71 1.04 -13.83 -3.72
C VAL A 71 0.02 -14.74 -4.41
N PRO A 72 0.39 -15.98 -4.79
CA PRO A 72 -0.57 -16.93 -5.33
C PRO A 72 -1.76 -17.12 -4.37
N VAL A 73 -2.98 -16.90 -4.87
CA VAL A 73 -4.21 -16.98 -4.06
C VAL A 73 -4.32 -18.32 -3.36
N GLU A 74 -3.98 -19.42 -4.06
CA GLU A 74 -4.02 -20.78 -3.50
C GLU A 74 -2.98 -21.00 -2.40
N ALA A 75 -1.82 -20.35 -2.48
CA ALA A 75 -0.83 -20.34 -1.40
C ALA A 75 -1.38 -19.69 -0.13
N ALA A 76 -1.96 -18.50 -0.26
CA ALA A 76 -2.61 -17.81 0.87
C ALA A 76 -3.76 -18.63 1.45
N ARG A 77 -4.57 -19.26 0.59
CA ARG A 77 -5.68 -20.14 0.99
C ARG A 77 -5.20 -21.39 1.72
N ARG A 78 -4.11 -22.02 1.26
CA ARG A 78 -3.51 -23.22 1.89
C ARG A 78 -3.11 -22.98 3.34
N VAL A 79 -2.49 -21.85 3.61
CA VAL A 79 -1.99 -21.51 4.96
C VAL A 79 -3.01 -20.78 5.83
N GLY A 80 -4.23 -20.55 5.33
CA GLY A 80 -5.26 -19.79 6.06
C GLY A 80 -4.81 -18.36 6.37
N ALA A 81 -4.22 -17.68 5.39
CA ALA A 81 -3.66 -16.34 5.57
C ALA A 81 -4.72 -15.32 6.01
N ILE A 82 -4.30 -14.35 6.81
CA ILE A 82 -5.08 -13.18 7.23
C ILE A 82 -4.32 -11.94 6.76
N PRO A 83 -4.91 -11.08 5.92
CA PRO A 83 -6.30 -11.09 5.42
C PRO A 83 -6.64 -12.31 4.54
N ASP A 84 -7.96 -12.61 4.45
CA ASP A 84 -8.46 -13.76 3.71
C ASP A 84 -8.06 -13.71 2.22
N ALA A 85 -7.76 -14.87 1.64
CA ALA A 85 -7.33 -14.98 0.24
C ALA A 85 -8.34 -14.41 -0.78
N ARG A 86 -9.64 -14.27 -0.41
CA ARG A 86 -10.64 -13.58 -1.24
C ARG A 86 -10.30 -12.12 -1.51
N ALA A 87 -9.60 -11.47 -0.56
CA ALA A 87 -9.16 -10.10 -0.75
C ALA A 87 -8.05 -10.00 -1.81
N LEU A 88 -7.11 -10.96 -1.80
CA LEU A 88 -6.10 -11.08 -2.87
C LEU A 88 -6.74 -11.37 -4.22
N GLU A 89 -7.68 -12.31 -4.28
CA GLU A 89 -8.37 -12.69 -5.51
C GLU A 89 -9.09 -11.49 -6.14
N ALA A 90 -9.73 -10.65 -5.31
CA ALA A 90 -10.42 -9.44 -5.74
C ALA A 90 -9.45 -8.34 -6.23
N ALA A 91 -8.31 -8.14 -5.55
CA ALA A 91 -7.36 -7.09 -5.86
C ALA A 91 -6.41 -7.43 -7.04
N GLN A 92 -6.13 -8.72 -7.26
CA GLN A 92 -5.20 -9.15 -8.30
C GLN A 92 -5.71 -8.98 -9.73
N ASP A 93 -7.01 -8.79 -9.95
CA ASP A 93 -7.61 -8.65 -11.26
C ASP A 93 -8.43 -7.37 -11.36
N ARG A 94 -7.93 -6.39 -12.11
CA ARG A 94 -8.54 -5.06 -12.24
C ARG A 94 -10.02 -5.11 -12.68
N LEU A 95 -10.39 -6.08 -13.52
CA LEU A 95 -11.79 -6.23 -13.91
C LEU A 95 -12.66 -6.69 -12.73
N VAL A 96 -12.19 -7.66 -11.96
CA VAL A 96 -12.90 -8.17 -10.77
C VAL A 96 -13.01 -7.07 -9.71
N GLU A 97 -11.94 -6.33 -9.50
CA GLU A 97 -11.89 -5.19 -8.58
C GLU A 97 -12.90 -4.09 -8.96
N LYS A 98 -12.93 -3.66 -10.23
CA LYS A 98 -13.91 -2.66 -10.69
C LYS A 98 -15.35 -3.15 -10.56
N GLN A 99 -15.61 -4.44 -10.85
CA GLN A 99 -16.92 -5.05 -10.63
C GLN A 99 -17.30 -5.10 -9.14
N LEU A 100 -16.33 -5.36 -8.26
CA LEU A 100 -16.52 -5.30 -6.81
C LEU A 100 -16.93 -3.88 -6.37
N PHE A 101 -16.19 -2.84 -6.77
CA PHE A 101 -16.53 -1.46 -6.47
C PHE A 101 -17.97 -1.12 -6.89
N ARG A 102 -18.34 -1.46 -8.12
CA ARG A 102 -19.68 -1.21 -8.66
C ARG A 102 -20.77 -1.92 -7.86
N ARG A 103 -20.58 -3.20 -7.52
CA ARG A 103 -21.51 -3.98 -6.71
C ARG A 103 -21.73 -3.36 -5.34
N LEU A 104 -20.69 -2.75 -4.78
CA LEU A 104 -20.74 -2.07 -3.50
C LEU A 104 -21.23 -0.61 -3.59
N GLY A 105 -21.57 -0.12 -4.78
CA GLY A 105 -21.96 1.26 -4.99
C GLY A 105 -20.83 2.26 -4.73
N ILE A 106 -19.58 1.84 -4.94
CA ILE A 106 -18.39 2.69 -4.88
C ILE A 106 -18.12 3.18 -6.30
N PRO A 107 -18.11 4.50 -6.55
CA PRO A 107 -17.80 5.05 -7.87
C PRO A 107 -16.39 4.63 -8.32
N THR A 108 -16.26 4.20 -9.56
CA THR A 108 -14.99 3.85 -10.20
C THR A 108 -15.00 4.20 -11.67
N ALA A 109 -13.85 4.22 -12.32
CA ALA A 109 -13.74 4.52 -13.75
C ALA A 109 -14.64 3.60 -14.60
N ARG A 110 -15.19 4.14 -15.70
CA ARG A 110 -15.85 3.32 -16.72
C ARG A 110 -14.84 2.41 -17.39
N ILE A 111 -15.26 1.19 -17.73
CA ILE A 111 -14.40 0.19 -18.32
C ILE A 111 -14.95 -0.37 -19.61
N ASP A 112 -14.04 -0.86 -20.46
CA ASP A 112 -14.32 -1.59 -21.70
C ASP A 112 -15.34 -0.89 -22.61
N ASP A 113 -16.48 -1.51 -22.90
CA ASP A 113 -17.48 -0.96 -23.82
C ASP A 113 -18.16 0.32 -23.31
N GLU A 114 -18.06 0.62 -22.02
CA GLU A 114 -18.61 1.84 -21.42
C GLU A 114 -17.71 3.08 -21.63
N VAL A 115 -16.46 2.87 -22.07
CA VAL A 115 -15.52 3.97 -22.36
C VAL A 115 -15.91 4.62 -23.67
N GLU A 116 -16.41 5.85 -23.63
CA GLU A 116 -16.87 6.59 -24.79
C GLU A 116 -15.89 7.68 -25.24
N THR A 117 -15.02 8.12 -24.33
CA THR A 117 -14.10 9.25 -24.54
C THR A 117 -12.65 8.76 -24.63
N PHE A 118 -11.87 9.42 -25.51
CA PHE A 118 -10.43 9.16 -25.68
C PHE A 118 -9.67 10.49 -25.58
N PRO A 119 -8.37 10.46 -25.18
CA PRO A 119 -7.60 9.26 -24.86
C PRO A 119 -8.08 8.51 -23.62
N ALA A 120 -7.95 7.19 -23.64
CA ALA A 120 -8.28 6.28 -22.54
C ALA A 120 -7.03 5.51 -22.09
N ILE A 121 -7.10 4.78 -20.98
CA ILE A 121 -5.97 4.03 -20.42
C ILE A 121 -6.22 2.54 -20.62
N LEU A 122 -5.32 1.86 -21.34
CA LEU A 122 -5.32 0.41 -21.45
C LEU A 122 -4.38 -0.16 -20.40
N LYS A 123 -4.92 -1.00 -19.49
CA LYS A 123 -4.16 -1.60 -18.39
C LYS A 123 -4.16 -3.12 -18.51
N THR A 124 -3.04 -3.78 -18.16
CA THR A 124 -3.06 -5.23 -17.95
C THR A 124 -4.01 -5.56 -16.80
N ARG A 125 -4.78 -6.64 -16.93
CA ARG A 125 -5.71 -7.08 -15.87
C ARG A 125 -4.98 -7.48 -14.60
N ARG A 126 -3.81 -8.12 -14.74
CA ARG A 126 -3.03 -8.67 -13.63
C ARG A 126 -1.57 -8.21 -13.71
N LEU A 127 -0.87 -8.26 -12.56
CA LEU A 127 0.57 -8.00 -12.45
C LEU A 127 1.02 -6.58 -12.82
N GLY A 128 0.10 -5.62 -12.96
CA GLY A 128 0.44 -4.21 -13.14
C GLY A 128 0.73 -3.55 -11.79
N TYR A 129 1.86 -2.84 -11.67
CA TYR A 129 2.25 -2.09 -10.48
C TYR A 129 3.19 -0.93 -10.86
N ASP A 130 3.26 0.12 -10.04
CA ASP A 130 4.14 1.27 -10.24
C ASP A 130 4.13 1.78 -11.71
N GLY A 131 2.94 2.00 -12.27
CA GLY A 131 2.76 2.47 -13.65
C GLY A 131 3.05 1.43 -14.76
N LYS A 132 3.55 0.25 -14.41
CA LYS A 132 3.83 -0.80 -15.39
C LYS A 132 2.55 -1.51 -15.85
N GLY A 133 2.53 -1.89 -17.12
CA GLY A 133 1.38 -2.58 -17.71
C GLY A 133 0.21 -1.64 -18.04
N GLN A 134 0.45 -0.31 -18.11
CA GLN A 134 -0.55 0.66 -18.57
C GLN A 134 0.00 1.55 -19.69
N ARG A 135 -0.90 1.97 -20.58
CA ARG A 135 -0.57 2.91 -21.65
C ARG A 135 -1.79 3.72 -22.09
N LEU A 136 -1.53 4.95 -22.52
CA LEU A 136 -2.55 5.78 -23.12
C LEU A 136 -2.88 5.26 -24.53
N VAL A 137 -4.16 5.27 -24.89
CA VAL A 137 -4.64 4.91 -26.23
C VAL A 137 -5.56 6.00 -26.75
N GLU A 138 -5.32 6.44 -27.99
CA GLU A 138 -6.08 7.51 -28.65
C GLU A 138 -7.39 7.01 -29.27
N THR A 139 -7.52 5.70 -29.47
CA THR A 139 -8.70 5.06 -30.04
C THR A 139 -8.95 3.73 -29.35
N ARG A 140 -10.19 3.22 -29.43
CA ARG A 140 -10.53 1.91 -28.89
C ARG A 140 -9.66 0.80 -29.50
N PRO A 141 -8.88 0.07 -28.69
CA PRO A 141 -8.12 -1.07 -29.18
C PRO A 141 -9.06 -2.24 -29.53
N GLY A 142 -8.53 -3.22 -30.25
CA GLY A 142 -9.22 -4.52 -30.40
C GLY A 142 -9.41 -5.20 -29.04
N SER A 143 -10.40 -6.09 -28.96
CA SER A 143 -10.66 -6.85 -27.74
C SER A 143 -9.46 -7.73 -27.37
N ASP A 144 -8.99 -7.61 -26.14
CA ASP A 144 -7.90 -8.41 -25.56
C ASP A 144 -8.28 -8.81 -24.14
N PRO A 145 -8.53 -10.10 -23.86
CA PRO A 145 -8.96 -10.55 -22.54
C PRO A 145 -7.89 -10.35 -21.44
N GLY A 146 -6.65 -10.11 -21.82
CA GLY A 146 -5.54 -9.82 -20.89
C GLY A 146 -5.50 -8.36 -20.42
N HIS A 147 -6.33 -7.49 -20.98
CA HIS A 147 -6.36 -6.06 -20.69
C HIS A 147 -7.76 -5.58 -20.29
N VAL A 148 -7.80 -4.43 -19.61
CA VAL A 148 -8.99 -3.63 -19.33
C VAL A 148 -8.75 -2.24 -19.90
N LEU A 149 -9.73 -1.73 -20.66
CA LEU A 149 -9.75 -0.34 -21.09
C LEU A 149 -10.44 0.48 -20.00
N GLU A 150 -9.78 1.49 -19.46
CA GLU A 150 -10.35 2.38 -18.46
C GLU A 150 -10.49 3.79 -18.99
N GLU A 151 -11.60 4.44 -18.65
CA GLU A 151 -11.77 5.87 -18.86
C GLU A 151 -10.67 6.65 -18.12
N ARG A 152 -10.11 7.65 -18.79
CA ARG A 152 -9.22 8.59 -18.13
C ARG A 152 -10.04 9.51 -17.23
N VAL A 153 -9.99 9.26 -15.92
CA VAL A 153 -10.66 10.10 -14.92
C VAL A 153 -10.00 11.48 -14.87
N PRO A 154 -10.74 12.58 -15.04
CA PRO A 154 -10.18 13.93 -14.93
C PRO A 154 -10.11 14.35 -13.45
N PHE A 155 -9.15 13.79 -12.71
CA PHE A 155 -8.99 14.05 -11.29
C PHE A 155 -8.17 15.32 -11.02
N GLN A 156 -8.38 15.90 -9.84
CA GLN A 156 -7.61 17.04 -9.33
C GLN A 156 -6.43 16.55 -8.48
N ARG A 157 -6.66 15.51 -7.67
CA ARG A 157 -5.66 14.93 -6.76
C ARG A 157 -5.85 13.42 -6.66
N GLU A 158 -4.74 12.74 -6.36
CA GLU A 158 -4.74 11.34 -5.96
C GLU A 158 -4.69 11.26 -4.44
N LEU A 159 -5.60 10.52 -3.84
CA LEU A 159 -5.73 10.37 -2.39
C LEU A 159 -5.63 8.90 -2.00
N SER A 160 -5.20 8.63 -0.76
CA SER A 160 -5.29 7.29 -0.17
C SER A 160 -5.90 7.35 1.21
N LEU A 161 -6.77 6.38 1.49
CA LEU A 161 -7.25 6.08 2.83
C LEU A 161 -6.66 4.75 3.30
N LEU A 162 -6.08 4.75 4.48
CA LEU A 162 -5.75 3.52 5.19
C LEU A 162 -6.85 3.19 6.19
N ALA A 163 -7.30 1.95 6.16
CA ALA A 163 -8.25 1.40 7.11
C ALA A 163 -7.67 0.17 7.79
N VAL A 164 -8.02 -0.08 9.04
CA VAL A 164 -7.69 -1.32 9.74
C VAL A 164 -8.91 -1.87 10.44
N ARG A 165 -9.09 -3.20 10.39
CA ARG A 165 -10.14 -3.89 11.13
C ARG A 165 -9.55 -5.02 11.95
N GLY A 166 -9.90 -5.05 13.25
CA GLY A 166 -9.56 -6.11 14.19
C GLY A 166 -10.48 -7.33 14.06
N ARG A 167 -10.09 -8.43 14.71
CA ARG A 167 -10.91 -9.66 14.77
C ARG A 167 -12.24 -9.48 15.51
N ASP A 168 -12.32 -8.50 16.41
CA ASP A 168 -13.53 -8.12 17.16
C ASP A 168 -14.48 -7.21 16.36
N GLY A 169 -14.07 -6.79 15.15
CA GLY A 169 -14.81 -5.88 14.28
C GLY A 169 -14.52 -4.39 14.54
N ASP A 170 -13.70 -4.04 15.57
CA ASP A 170 -13.23 -2.65 15.73
C ASP A 170 -12.55 -2.19 14.43
N THR A 171 -12.92 -1.01 13.96
CA THR A 171 -12.42 -0.46 12.69
C THR A 171 -11.91 0.95 12.93
N ARG A 172 -10.73 1.24 12.43
CA ARG A 172 -10.10 2.56 12.51
C ARG A 172 -9.58 2.99 11.16
N PHE A 173 -9.52 4.31 10.98
CA PHE A 173 -9.06 4.94 9.75
C PHE A 173 -7.97 5.94 10.09
N TRP A 174 -6.94 6.01 9.27
CA TRP A 174 -6.00 7.12 9.28
C TRP A 174 -6.57 8.28 8.46
N PRO A 175 -6.08 9.50 8.69
CA PRO A 175 -6.40 10.62 7.81
C PRO A 175 -6.10 10.29 6.34
N LEU A 176 -6.91 10.84 5.42
CA LEU A 176 -6.59 10.86 4.00
C LEU A 176 -5.24 11.54 3.77
N VAL A 177 -4.48 11.03 2.81
CA VAL A 177 -3.24 11.64 2.35
C VAL A 177 -3.32 11.92 0.86
N GLU A 178 -2.74 13.04 0.43
CA GLU A 178 -2.53 13.32 -0.98
C GLU A 178 -1.25 12.62 -1.46
N ASN A 179 -1.32 12.01 -2.63
CA ASN A 179 -0.22 11.28 -3.24
C ASN A 179 0.23 11.98 -4.52
N VAL A 180 1.53 12.08 -4.68
CA VAL A 180 2.14 12.52 -5.93
C VAL A 180 2.86 11.34 -6.54
N HIS A 181 2.48 10.99 -7.78
CA HIS A 181 3.17 9.98 -8.57
C HIS A 181 4.01 10.64 -9.66
N GLU A 182 5.23 10.17 -9.84
CA GLU A 182 6.11 10.53 -10.94
C GLU A 182 6.33 9.28 -11.79
N GLU A 183 6.03 9.35 -13.09
CA GLU A 183 6.08 8.20 -14.02
C GLU A 183 5.34 6.94 -13.53
N GLY A 184 4.27 7.13 -12.75
CA GLY A 184 3.47 6.04 -12.16
C GLY A 184 4.06 5.43 -10.89
N ILE A 185 5.18 5.95 -10.37
CA ILE A 185 5.79 5.54 -9.10
C ILE A 185 5.42 6.55 -8.04
N LEU A 186 4.92 6.11 -6.88
CA LEU A 186 4.65 7.00 -5.76
C LEU A 186 5.93 7.71 -5.34
N PHE A 187 5.95 9.05 -5.50
CA PHE A 187 7.03 9.90 -5.06
C PHE A 187 6.83 10.38 -3.62
N SER A 188 5.66 10.97 -3.32
CA SER A 188 5.38 11.48 -1.97
C SER A 188 3.95 11.24 -1.53
N SER A 189 3.74 11.24 -0.21
CA SER A 189 2.45 11.26 0.45
C SER A 189 2.41 12.37 1.48
N ASP A 190 1.40 13.23 1.41
CA ASP A 190 1.26 14.47 2.16
C ASP A 190 -0.01 14.47 3.00
N LEU A 191 0.13 14.67 4.30
CA LEU A 191 -0.99 14.75 5.25
C LEU A 191 -1.60 16.16 5.32
N ALA A 192 -0.85 17.22 5.01
CA ALA A 192 -1.27 18.61 5.21
C ALA A 192 -2.17 19.17 4.14
N SER A 193 -2.23 18.52 2.99
CA SER A 193 -3.05 19.03 1.90
C SER A 193 -4.57 18.95 2.18
N MET A 194 -4.97 18.31 3.29
CA MET A 194 -6.37 18.15 3.70
C MET A 194 -6.85 19.40 4.46
N ARG A 195 -7.55 20.27 3.75
CA ARG A 195 -8.16 21.48 4.32
C ARG A 195 -9.40 21.16 5.15
N GLU A 196 -9.78 22.05 6.08
CA GLU A 196 -11.00 21.87 6.91
C GLU A 196 -12.27 21.64 6.07
N GLU A 197 -12.34 22.21 4.87
CA GLU A 197 -13.45 22.04 3.92
C GLU A 197 -13.58 20.59 3.37
N GLU A 198 -12.57 19.75 3.57
CA GLU A 198 -12.45 18.40 3.01
C GLU A 198 -12.85 17.28 3.99
N TYR A 199 -13.32 17.61 5.20
CA TYR A 199 -13.83 16.61 6.15
C TYR A 199 -14.94 15.71 5.55
N GLY A 200 -15.68 16.23 4.57
CA GLY A 200 -16.66 15.43 3.82
C GLY A 200 -16.05 14.32 2.99
N LEU A 201 -14.82 14.52 2.44
CA LEU A 201 -14.10 13.51 1.66
C LEU A 201 -13.59 12.38 2.56
N GLN A 202 -13.09 12.69 3.74
CA GLN A 202 -12.68 11.70 4.74
C GLN A 202 -13.85 10.74 5.05
N GLY A 203 -14.99 11.28 5.44
CA GLY A 203 -16.17 10.47 5.78
C GLY A 203 -16.70 9.65 4.58
N LEU A 204 -16.57 10.15 3.35
CA LEU A 204 -16.93 9.43 2.15
C LEU A 204 -15.97 8.27 1.87
N ALA A 205 -14.67 8.50 1.99
CA ALA A 205 -13.63 7.48 1.83
C ALA A 205 -13.77 6.36 2.88
N GLU A 206 -14.06 6.73 4.15
CA GLU A 206 -14.33 5.78 5.23
C GLU A 206 -15.56 4.90 4.95
N GLN A 207 -16.63 5.47 4.38
CA GLN A 207 -17.80 4.70 3.97
C GLN A 207 -17.45 3.69 2.86
N TYR A 208 -16.62 4.08 1.88
CA TYR A 208 -16.18 3.17 0.82
C TYR A 208 -15.32 2.05 1.37
N ALA A 209 -14.34 2.37 2.21
CA ALA A 209 -13.49 1.37 2.86
C ALA A 209 -14.31 0.42 3.74
N THR A 210 -15.29 0.93 4.49
CA THR A 210 -16.18 0.10 5.33
C THR A 210 -16.92 -0.93 4.49
N ARG A 211 -17.49 -0.54 3.34
CA ARG A 211 -18.18 -1.48 2.43
C ARG A 211 -17.26 -2.59 1.92
N LEU A 212 -16.00 -2.26 1.61
CA LEU A 212 -14.99 -3.25 1.21
C LEU A 212 -14.65 -4.20 2.36
N LEU A 213 -14.40 -3.65 3.55
CA LEU A 213 -14.07 -4.44 4.74
C LEU A 213 -15.20 -5.40 5.11
N ASP A 214 -16.47 -4.95 5.00
CA ASP A 214 -17.66 -5.77 5.27
C ASP A 214 -17.82 -6.90 4.25
N GLU A 215 -17.78 -6.59 2.96
CA GLU A 215 -17.94 -7.56 1.87
C GLU A 215 -16.86 -8.64 1.89
N LEU A 216 -15.62 -8.25 2.18
CA LEU A 216 -14.47 -9.16 2.20
C LEU A 216 -14.32 -9.90 3.54
N GLY A 217 -15.09 -9.57 4.58
CA GLY A 217 -14.87 -10.08 5.92
C GLY A 217 -13.45 -9.81 6.39
N TYR A 218 -12.96 -8.60 6.10
CA TYR A 218 -11.55 -8.24 6.16
C TYR A 218 -11.03 -8.09 7.59
N ILE A 219 -9.82 -8.58 7.85
CA ILE A 219 -9.06 -8.36 9.08
C ILE A 219 -7.65 -7.93 8.70
N GLY A 220 -7.16 -6.84 9.28
CA GLY A 220 -5.86 -6.25 8.96
C GLY A 220 -5.97 -4.86 8.35
N VAL A 221 -4.87 -4.35 7.80
CA VAL A 221 -4.81 -3.06 7.09
C VAL A 221 -5.17 -3.24 5.63
N LEU A 222 -6.00 -2.32 5.13
CA LEU A 222 -6.37 -2.16 3.73
C LEU A 222 -6.08 -0.71 3.32
N ALA A 223 -5.48 -0.50 2.16
CA ALA A 223 -5.35 0.81 1.54
C ALA A 223 -6.32 0.95 0.38
N LEU A 224 -7.06 2.07 0.33
CA LEU A 224 -7.95 2.42 -0.77
C LEU A 224 -7.41 3.65 -1.49
N GLU A 225 -7.05 3.50 -2.76
CA GLU A 225 -6.59 4.60 -3.61
C GLU A 225 -7.78 5.24 -4.34
N LEU A 226 -7.81 6.56 -4.32
CA LEU A 226 -8.95 7.37 -4.72
C LEU A 226 -8.49 8.54 -5.60
N PHE A 227 -9.31 8.88 -6.57
CA PHE A 227 -9.22 10.13 -7.30
C PHE A 227 -10.26 11.12 -6.78
N GLN A 228 -9.84 12.33 -6.45
CA GLN A 228 -10.77 13.41 -6.18
C GLN A 228 -11.19 14.06 -7.51
N VAL A 229 -12.51 14.13 -7.73
CA VAL A 229 -13.12 14.75 -8.90
C VAL A 229 -14.06 15.86 -8.45
N GLY A 230 -13.71 17.11 -8.78
CA GLY A 230 -14.39 18.27 -8.21
C GLY A 230 -14.24 18.35 -6.69
N ASP A 231 -15.06 19.17 -6.04
CA ASP A 231 -14.88 19.53 -4.63
C ASP A 231 -15.32 18.43 -3.65
N ALA A 232 -16.22 17.51 -4.08
CA ALA A 232 -16.92 16.62 -3.13
C ALA A 232 -17.09 15.17 -3.62
N ALA A 233 -16.43 14.76 -4.70
CA ALA A 233 -16.56 13.40 -5.22
C ALA A 233 -15.26 12.63 -5.19
N LEU A 234 -15.36 11.34 -4.84
CA LEU A 234 -14.27 10.37 -4.88
C LEU A 234 -14.60 9.25 -5.85
N VAL A 235 -13.61 8.85 -6.64
CA VAL A 235 -13.66 7.74 -7.59
C VAL A 235 -12.58 6.75 -7.20
N ALA A 236 -12.93 5.51 -6.90
CA ALA A 236 -11.97 4.49 -6.51
C ALA A 236 -11.10 4.07 -7.71
N ASN A 237 -9.80 4.11 -7.50
CA ASN A 237 -8.81 3.60 -8.45
C ASN A 237 -8.55 2.12 -8.19
N GLU A 238 -7.95 1.76 -7.09
CA GLU A 238 -7.64 0.38 -6.70
C GLU A 238 -7.60 0.25 -5.18
N PHE A 239 -7.57 -0.99 -4.66
CA PHE A 239 -7.27 -1.22 -3.26
C PHE A 239 -6.15 -2.22 -3.08
N ALA A 240 -5.34 -2.03 -2.04
CA ALA A 240 -4.31 -2.98 -1.64
C ALA A 240 -4.74 -3.70 -0.35
N PRO A 241 -4.90 -5.04 -0.37
CA PRO A 241 -5.32 -5.81 0.81
C PRO A 241 -4.13 -6.10 1.75
N ARG A 242 -3.38 -5.08 2.11
CA ARG A 242 -2.14 -5.16 2.89
C ARG A 242 -1.71 -3.78 3.39
N VAL A 243 -0.65 -3.74 4.20
CA VAL A 243 0.08 -2.49 4.46
C VAL A 243 0.59 -1.88 3.15
N HIS A 244 0.59 -0.55 3.05
CA HIS A 244 0.83 0.14 1.79
C HIS A 244 1.88 1.24 1.90
N ASN A 245 2.53 1.56 0.77
CA ASN A 245 3.57 2.58 0.71
C ASN A 245 3.04 3.98 1.07
N THR A 246 1.81 4.31 0.67
CA THR A 246 1.18 5.60 1.05
C THR A 246 0.98 5.77 2.56
N GLY A 247 1.13 4.69 3.34
CA GLY A 247 1.02 4.71 4.79
C GLY A 247 2.33 4.64 5.54
N HIS A 248 3.49 4.76 4.88
CA HIS A 248 4.78 4.69 5.57
C HIS A 248 4.99 5.85 6.55
N TRP A 249 4.43 7.02 6.26
CA TRP A 249 4.41 8.17 7.16
C TRP A 249 3.85 7.85 8.55
N THR A 250 2.97 6.82 8.66
CA THR A 250 2.36 6.45 9.94
C THR A 250 3.35 5.91 10.97
N ILE A 251 4.58 5.56 10.57
CA ILE A 251 5.60 5.05 11.49
C ILE A 251 5.94 6.14 12.51
N GLU A 252 6.18 7.36 12.07
CA GLU A 252 6.51 8.51 12.92
C GLU A 252 5.34 9.45 13.12
N GLY A 253 4.46 9.56 12.13
CA GLY A 253 3.41 10.58 12.09
C GLY A 253 2.07 10.17 12.68
N SER A 254 1.91 8.94 13.15
CA SER A 254 0.68 8.46 13.79
C SER A 254 0.95 7.89 15.18
N ALA A 255 -0.05 7.95 16.05
CA ALA A 255 0.03 7.33 17.38
C ALA A 255 0.31 5.81 17.31
N THR A 256 -0.19 5.14 16.28
CA THR A 256 0.12 3.73 15.99
C THR A 256 0.28 3.56 14.47
N SER A 257 1.38 2.97 14.05
CA SER A 257 1.66 2.77 12.63
C SER A 257 0.72 1.74 11.99
N GLN A 258 0.60 1.82 10.66
CA GLN A 258 -0.11 0.78 9.89
C GLN A 258 0.46 -0.63 10.12
N PHE A 259 1.77 -0.74 10.28
CA PHE A 259 2.45 -2.01 10.50
C PHE A 259 2.06 -2.63 11.85
N GLU A 260 2.13 -1.84 12.92
CA GLU A 260 1.75 -2.29 14.25
C GLU A 260 0.26 -2.61 14.32
N ASN A 261 -0.61 -1.75 13.77
CA ASN A 261 -2.04 -2.00 13.77
C ASN A 261 -2.43 -3.20 12.89
N HIS A 262 -1.74 -3.45 11.77
CA HIS A 262 -1.93 -4.67 11.00
C HIS A 262 -1.65 -5.92 11.85
N LEU A 263 -0.52 -5.93 12.55
CA LEU A 263 -0.15 -7.05 13.42
C LEU A 263 -1.15 -7.21 14.58
N ARG A 264 -1.52 -6.12 15.27
CA ARG A 264 -2.52 -6.16 16.33
C ARG A 264 -3.83 -6.77 15.82
N ALA A 265 -4.30 -6.34 14.64
CA ALA A 265 -5.50 -6.85 14.01
C ALA A 265 -5.42 -8.37 13.78
N ILE A 266 -4.37 -8.85 13.11
CA ILE A 266 -4.27 -10.25 12.70
C ILE A 266 -3.97 -11.22 13.86
N VAL A 267 -3.35 -10.76 14.95
CA VAL A 267 -3.11 -11.58 16.14
C VAL A 267 -4.21 -11.45 17.20
N GLY A 268 -5.20 -10.57 16.98
CA GLY A 268 -6.33 -10.38 17.91
C GLY A 268 -6.03 -9.50 19.11
N LEU A 269 -5.07 -8.58 19.00
CA LEU A 269 -4.82 -7.53 19.99
C LEU A 269 -5.71 -6.31 19.73
N PRO A 270 -6.02 -5.49 20.77
CA PRO A 270 -6.76 -4.24 20.58
C PRO A 270 -6.04 -3.29 19.61
N LEU A 271 -6.79 -2.64 18.73
CA LEU A 271 -6.24 -1.65 17.82
C LEU A 271 -5.71 -0.41 18.56
N GLY A 272 -4.58 0.12 18.12
CA GLY A 272 -4.05 1.40 18.59
C GLY A 272 -4.74 2.59 17.92
N SER A 273 -4.66 3.79 18.53
CA SER A 273 -5.17 5.01 17.91
C SER A 273 -4.47 5.30 16.57
N THR A 274 -5.24 5.76 15.60
CA THR A 274 -4.77 6.20 14.29
C THR A 274 -4.60 7.71 14.20
N ASP A 275 -4.70 8.41 15.34
CA ASP A 275 -4.53 9.86 15.39
C ASP A 275 -3.16 10.27 14.88
N SER A 276 -3.12 11.37 14.15
CA SER A 276 -1.90 12.03 13.68
C SER A 276 -1.80 13.41 14.35
N PRO A 277 -0.94 13.55 15.37
CA PRO A 277 -0.86 14.78 16.13
C PRO A 277 -0.12 15.91 15.40
N SER A 278 0.63 15.59 14.36
CA SER A 278 1.49 16.53 13.64
C SER A 278 1.36 16.37 12.14
N TYR A 279 1.69 17.42 11.44
CA TYR A 279 1.87 17.40 10.01
C TYR A 279 3.05 16.51 9.61
N CYS A 280 2.82 15.63 8.63
CA CYS A 280 3.83 14.73 8.11
C CYS A 280 3.85 14.72 6.60
N TRP A 281 5.05 14.65 6.05
CA TRP A 281 5.30 14.49 4.63
C TRP A 281 6.29 13.36 4.41
N MET A 282 5.91 12.36 3.61
CA MET A 282 6.75 11.22 3.29
C MET A 282 7.20 11.29 1.84
N VAL A 283 8.50 11.07 1.60
CA VAL A 283 9.12 11.02 0.27
C VAL A 283 9.82 9.69 0.07
N ASN A 284 9.54 9.00 -1.03
CA ASN A 284 10.26 7.79 -1.40
C ASN A 284 11.64 8.10 -2.01
N LEU A 285 12.63 7.33 -1.63
CA LEU A 285 13.95 7.32 -2.26
C LEU A 285 13.92 6.35 -3.44
N ILE A 286 13.96 6.89 -4.66
CA ILE A 286 13.84 6.11 -5.89
C ILE A 286 15.18 6.08 -6.60
N GLY A 287 15.65 4.88 -6.96
CA GLY A 287 16.83 4.68 -7.78
C GLY A 287 18.18 4.84 -7.07
N ARG A 288 18.27 5.68 -6.05
CA ARG A 288 19.51 5.96 -5.31
C ARG A 288 19.26 6.24 -3.83
N VAL A 289 20.27 6.07 -3.02
CA VAL A 289 20.30 6.54 -1.63
C VAL A 289 21.15 7.82 -1.59
N PRO A 290 20.57 8.99 -1.29
CA PRO A 290 21.33 10.22 -1.06
C PRO A 290 22.24 10.11 0.17
N PRO A 291 23.20 11.06 0.37
CA PRO A 291 24.03 11.06 1.57
C PRO A 291 23.18 11.12 2.84
N VAL A 292 23.30 10.07 3.67
CA VAL A 292 22.48 9.88 4.89
C VAL A 292 22.61 11.06 5.86
N GLU A 293 23.83 11.58 5.99
CA GLU A 293 24.13 12.69 6.89
C GLU A 293 23.37 13.98 6.48
N GLN A 294 23.21 14.21 5.18
CA GLN A 294 22.47 15.38 4.68
C GLN A 294 20.98 15.25 4.99
N ILE A 295 20.39 14.07 4.78
CA ILE A 295 18.99 13.82 5.13
C ILE A 295 18.77 14.00 6.65
N LEU A 296 19.61 13.37 7.46
CA LEU A 296 19.46 13.39 8.91
C LEU A 296 19.83 14.74 9.55
N SER A 297 20.42 15.68 8.82
CA SER A 297 20.61 17.04 9.29
C SER A 297 19.34 17.90 9.20
N ILE A 298 18.33 17.48 8.45
CA ILE A 298 17.05 18.16 8.35
C ILE A 298 16.24 17.93 9.63
N PRO A 299 15.77 18.97 10.33
CA PRO A 299 14.93 18.81 11.51
C PRO A 299 13.66 18.00 11.19
N GLY A 300 13.33 17.03 12.05
CA GLY A 300 12.14 16.19 11.87
C GLY A 300 12.28 15.07 10.82
N ALA A 301 13.46 14.91 10.22
CA ALA A 301 13.66 13.85 9.22
C ALA A 301 13.91 12.48 9.86
N HIS A 302 13.13 11.49 9.43
CA HIS A 302 13.27 10.08 9.78
C HIS A 302 13.54 9.28 8.51
N LEU A 303 14.65 8.53 8.49
CA LEU A 303 15.11 7.80 7.32
C LEU A 303 14.93 6.29 7.49
N HIS A 304 14.30 5.66 6.51
CA HIS A 304 14.15 4.21 6.42
C HIS A 304 14.79 3.67 5.14
N LEU A 305 15.88 2.94 5.25
CA LEU A 305 16.49 2.23 4.14
C LEU A 305 16.05 0.77 4.11
N TYR A 306 15.80 0.25 2.91
CA TYR A 306 15.22 -1.08 2.73
C TYR A 306 16.24 -2.20 2.56
N GLY A 307 17.55 -1.89 2.57
CA GLY A 307 18.59 -2.88 2.29
C GLY A 307 18.61 -3.39 0.85
N LYS A 308 18.06 -2.62 -0.09
CA LYS A 308 17.97 -3.01 -1.50
C LYS A 308 19.05 -2.35 -2.34
N GLU A 309 19.59 -3.11 -3.30
CA GLU A 309 20.50 -2.56 -4.31
C GLU A 309 19.83 -1.43 -5.12
N PRO A 310 20.43 -0.23 -5.19
CA PRO A 310 19.93 0.88 -5.98
C PRO A 310 19.89 0.55 -7.48
N ARG A 311 18.77 0.87 -8.13
CA ARG A 311 18.62 0.80 -9.60
C ARG A 311 17.46 1.70 -10.05
N PRO A 312 17.48 2.22 -11.29
CA PRO A 312 16.41 3.11 -11.78
C PRO A 312 15.01 2.56 -11.52
N GLY A 313 14.11 3.43 -11.06
CA GLY A 313 12.71 3.10 -10.75
C GLY A 313 12.48 2.23 -9.52
N ARG A 314 13.53 1.86 -8.75
CA ARG A 314 13.38 1.03 -7.55
C ARG A 314 13.32 1.88 -6.28
N LYS A 315 12.27 1.72 -5.50
CA LYS A 315 12.18 2.28 -4.15
C LYS A 315 13.22 1.59 -3.25
N VAL A 316 14.16 2.35 -2.72
CA VAL A 316 15.27 1.85 -1.88
C VAL A 316 15.17 2.31 -0.43
N GLY A 317 14.26 3.23 -0.15
CA GLY A 317 14.00 3.78 1.17
C GLY A 317 12.87 4.81 1.11
N HIS A 318 12.60 5.45 2.23
CA HIS A 318 11.78 6.65 2.33
C HIS A 318 12.29 7.55 3.45
N VAL A 319 11.90 8.80 3.39
CA VAL A 319 12.09 9.78 4.45
C VAL A 319 10.73 10.30 4.86
N THR A 320 10.44 10.32 6.16
CA THR A 320 9.28 11.03 6.73
C THR A 320 9.77 12.29 7.44
N LEU A 321 9.25 13.45 7.07
CA LEU A 321 9.38 14.66 7.84
C LEU A 321 8.19 14.79 8.78
N VAL A 322 8.46 14.90 10.07
CA VAL A 322 7.45 15.21 11.11
C VAL A 322 7.57 16.67 11.47
N GLU A 323 6.43 17.36 11.63
CA GLU A 323 6.38 18.81 11.80
C GLU A 323 7.09 19.56 10.66
N ALA A 324 6.92 19.06 9.43
CA ALA A 324 7.56 19.60 8.25
C ALA A 324 7.19 21.06 8.02
N THR A 325 8.13 21.79 7.47
CA THR A 325 7.98 23.20 7.07
C THR A 325 8.35 23.32 5.59
N GLU A 326 7.91 24.39 4.93
CA GLU A 326 8.32 24.65 3.53
C GLU A 326 9.85 24.65 3.35
N GLU A 327 10.61 25.08 4.38
CA GLU A 327 12.07 25.08 4.37
C GLU A 327 12.62 23.65 4.40
N SER A 328 12.17 22.81 5.34
CA SER A 328 12.63 21.43 5.47
C SER A 328 12.22 20.55 4.28
N GLU A 329 11.04 20.81 3.70
CA GLU A 329 10.60 20.17 2.47
C GLU A 329 11.48 20.56 1.27
N GLY A 330 11.78 21.86 1.14
CA GLY A 330 12.68 22.36 0.10
C GLY A 330 14.07 21.75 0.21
N GLU A 331 14.66 21.72 1.42
CA GLU A 331 15.96 21.07 1.65
C GLU A 331 15.95 19.58 1.28
N LEU A 332 14.90 18.85 1.66
CA LEU A 332 14.79 17.43 1.32
C LEU A 332 14.66 17.22 -0.19
N LEU A 333 13.86 18.04 -0.89
CA LEU A 333 13.72 17.99 -2.34
C LEU A 333 15.04 18.25 -3.07
N ASP A 334 15.85 19.18 -2.59
CA ASP A 334 17.16 19.48 -3.16
C ASP A 334 18.12 18.27 -3.02
N ILE A 335 18.05 17.54 -1.90
CA ILE A 335 18.89 16.36 -1.63
C ILE A 335 18.40 15.14 -2.43
N VAL A 336 17.10 14.87 -2.41
CA VAL A 336 16.50 13.71 -3.09
C VAL A 336 16.52 13.94 -4.60
N GLY A 337 16.23 15.16 -5.06
CA GLY A 337 16.17 15.56 -6.46
C GLY A 337 14.91 15.06 -7.16
N ARG A 338 14.11 15.91 -7.75
CA ARG A 338 12.98 15.49 -8.60
C ARG A 338 13.42 14.71 -9.84
N GLU A 339 14.67 14.92 -10.31
CA GLU A 339 15.24 14.24 -11.48
C GLU A 339 15.79 12.83 -11.20
N ALA A 340 15.80 12.37 -9.96
CA ALA A 340 16.34 11.05 -9.60
C ALA A 340 15.37 9.89 -9.86
N ALA A 341 14.15 10.16 -10.30
CA ALA A 341 13.14 9.16 -10.64
C ALA A 341 13.24 8.62 -12.09
N LEU A 342 14.16 9.19 -12.94
CA LEU A 342 14.37 8.79 -14.32
C LEU A 342 15.39 7.66 -14.48
#